data_64b9fa8cad65c3655a5df1f7e347afcc
#
_entry.id   64b9fa8cad65c3655a5df1f7e347afcc
#
_cell.length_a   1.000
_cell.length_b   1.000
_cell.length_c   1.000
_cell.angle_alpha   90.00
_cell.angle_beta   90.00
_cell.angle_gamma   90.00
#
_symmetry.space_group_name_H-M   'P 1'
#
loop_
_entity.id
_entity.type
_entity.pdbx_description
1 polymer ?
#
loop_
_entity_poly.entity_id
_entity_poly.type
_entity_poly.pdbx_seq_one_letter_code
_entity_poly.pdbx_strand_id
1 'polypeptide(L)'
;MTTGKISKIAGPLVVATGMREANMFDVVRVSDSKLIGEIIEMHGDRASIQVYEETSGLGTGEPVESTGEPLSVELGPGLIEGIFDGIQRPLEKIRELVGNSLVRGIEVPALDREKKWHFVPKVKAGDKVVGGDILGTVQETEIVEHRIMVKPGVVGTVKSIAEGDYTVTEQIGSIETANGEELPVTLMQKWPVRRGRPFEKKLAPNVPLVTGQRVVDTLFPIAKGGVAAIPGPFGSGKTVTQHQLAKWAEADIVVYIGCGERGNEMTDVLNEFPELIDPHTGKSLMERTVLIANTSDMPVAAREASIYTGITIAEYFRDMGYSVALMADSTSRWAEALREMSGRLEEMPGEEGYPAYLGSRLAQFYERAGRVISLGSDGREGALSVIGAVSPPGGDISEPVSQATLRIVKVFWGLDSALAYKRHFPAINWLTSYSLYADSLGSWFNDNVSEEWTSLRARLMALLSDEASLDEIVKLVGMDALSPTDRLKMETARSIREDFLHQLAFHEVDTYSSLRKQYLMMKLVLRFYDGSLDALKKGANIEKLVSIPSRESIGRFKYVPEKDIEDTYKTVCAAIDSEIKAVVDAREEY
;
A
#
# COMPACT_ATOMS: atom_id res chain seq x y z
N MET A 1 6.48 35.93 -15.21
CA MET A 1 7.21 34.67 -15.45
C MET A 1 8.69 35.01 -15.45
N THR A 2 9.46 34.35 -14.60
CA THR A 2 10.92 34.55 -14.51
C THR A 2 11.59 33.72 -15.60
N THR A 3 12.45 34.36 -16.40
CA THR A 3 13.17 33.71 -17.48
C THR A 3 14.65 33.74 -17.21
N GLY A 4 15.27 32.56 -17.16
CA GLY A 4 16.71 32.39 -16.98
C GLY A 4 17.36 31.72 -18.19
N LYS A 5 18.64 31.37 -18.06
CA LYS A 5 19.41 30.64 -19.08
C LYS A 5 20.19 29.49 -18.46
N ILE A 6 20.25 28.38 -19.18
CA ILE A 6 21.06 27.22 -18.77
C ILE A 6 22.52 27.60 -18.70
N SER A 7 23.16 27.31 -17.56
CA SER A 7 24.59 27.53 -17.33
C SER A 7 25.39 26.22 -17.17
N LYS A 8 24.77 25.14 -16.69
CA LYS A 8 25.40 23.82 -16.49
C LYS A 8 24.36 22.72 -16.73
N ILE A 9 24.78 21.61 -17.29
CA ILE A 9 23.96 20.40 -17.49
C ILE A 9 24.77 19.21 -16.96
N ALA A 10 24.17 18.42 -16.07
CA ALA A 10 24.76 17.22 -15.48
C ALA A 10 23.72 16.09 -15.38
N GLY A 11 23.42 15.44 -16.51
CA GLY A 11 22.33 14.48 -16.62
C GLY A 11 20.97 15.14 -16.34
N PRO A 12 20.13 14.60 -15.46
CA PRO A 12 18.82 15.20 -15.15
C PRO A 12 18.92 16.53 -14.36
N LEU A 13 20.10 16.91 -13.89
CA LEU A 13 20.33 18.19 -13.20
C LEU A 13 20.75 19.28 -14.22
N VAL A 14 19.97 20.35 -14.25
CA VAL A 14 20.25 21.56 -15.02
C VAL A 14 20.39 22.73 -14.05
N VAL A 15 21.43 23.55 -14.23
CA VAL A 15 21.59 24.78 -13.47
C VAL A 15 21.29 25.96 -14.40
N ALA A 16 20.39 26.84 -13.98
CA ALA A 16 20.04 28.05 -14.69
C ALA A 16 20.44 29.30 -13.88
N THR A 17 20.83 30.37 -14.59
CA THR A 17 21.10 31.69 -14.03
C THR A 17 19.99 32.67 -14.41
N GLY A 18 19.86 33.78 -13.68
CA GLY A 18 18.78 34.76 -13.91
C GLY A 18 17.45 34.37 -13.27
N MET A 19 17.47 33.40 -12.34
CA MET A 19 16.27 32.85 -11.71
C MET A 19 15.90 33.48 -10.36
N ARG A 20 16.38 34.69 -10.07
CA ARG A 20 16.26 35.33 -8.74
C ARG A 20 14.85 35.45 -8.19
N GLU A 21 13.87 35.63 -9.07
CA GLU A 21 12.45 35.83 -8.71
C GLU A 21 11.65 34.51 -8.69
N ALA A 22 12.28 33.39 -9.04
CA ALA A 22 11.63 32.10 -8.96
C ALA A 22 11.65 31.58 -7.52
N ASN A 23 10.74 30.68 -7.20
CA ASN A 23 10.64 30.06 -5.89
C ASN A 23 11.15 28.63 -5.90
N MET A 24 11.53 28.16 -4.72
CA MET A 24 11.83 26.76 -4.48
C MET A 24 10.59 25.91 -4.81
N PHE A 25 10.83 24.80 -5.54
CA PHE A 25 9.81 23.88 -6.04
C PHE A 25 8.89 24.42 -7.16
N ASP A 26 9.18 25.60 -7.72
CA ASP A 26 8.48 26.02 -8.95
C ASP A 26 8.76 25.03 -10.08
N VAL A 27 7.74 24.69 -10.83
CA VAL A 27 7.87 23.99 -12.11
C VAL A 27 8.44 24.94 -13.15
N VAL A 28 9.40 24.48 -13.91
CA VAL A 28 10.05 25.23 -14.97
C VAL A 28 9.94 24.52 -16.32
N ARG A 29 9.99 25.30 -17.39
CA ARG A 29 10.12 24.82 -18.76
C ARG A 29 11.56 25.04 -19.22
N VAL A 30 12.26 23.95 -19.48
CA VAL A 30 13.69 23.95 -19.79
C VAL A 30 13.89 23.81 -21.29
N SER A 31 14.65 24.73 -21.87
CA SER A 31 14.99 24.85 -23.28
C SER A 31 13.80 25.20 -24.20
N ASP A 32 14.11 25.38 -25.48
CA ASP A 32 13.09 25.55 -26.52
C ASP A 32 12.19 24.32 -26.69
N SER A 33 12.67 23.15 -26.24
CA SER A 33 11.90 21.90 -26.19
C SER A 33 10.89 21.86 -25.03
N LYS A 34 10.90 22.85 -24.13
CA LYS A 34 9.97 23.00 -22.99
C LYS A 34 9.90 21.79 -22.06
N LEU A 35 11.03 21.15 -21.81
CA LEU A 35 11.10 20.01 -20.90
C LEU A 35 10.63 20.41 -19.50
N ILE A 36 9.89 19.52 -18.84
CA ILE A 36 9.36 19.77 -17.52
C ILE A 36 10.46 19.56 -16.47
N GLY A 37 10.69 20.54 -15.61
CA GLY A 37 11.60 20.45 -14.49
C GLY A 37 11.05 21.13 -13.24
N GLU A 38 11.72 20.95 -12.14
CA GLU A 38 11.39 21.54 -10.83
C GLU A 38 12.64 22.12 -10.20
N ILE A 39 12.54 23.30 -9.63
CA ILE A 39 13.63 23.92 -8.86
C ILE A 39 13.78 23.21 -7.54
N ILE A 40 14.94 22.60 -7.30
CA ILE A 40 15.22 21.86 -6.07
C ILE A 40 16.23 22.54 -5.15
N GLU A 41 16.91 23.57 -5.63
CA GLU A 41 17.88 24.35 -4.87
C GLU A 41 18.02 25.75 -5.48
N MET A 42 18.22 26.74 -4.63
CA MET A 42 18.43 28.14 -5.03
C MET A 42 19.66 28.74 -4.36
N HIS A 43 20.55 29.32 -5.16
CA HIS A 43 21.73 30.06 -4.69
C HIS A 43 21.82 31.42 -5.38
N GLY A 44 21.27 32.46 -4.76
CA GLY A 44 21.21 33.80 -5.31
C GLY A 44 20.35 33.87 -6.57
N ASP A 45 20.97 34.06 -7.74
CA ASP A 45 20.27 34.06 -9.02
C ASP A 45 20.33 32.69 -9.75
N ARG A 46 20.98 31.71 -9.14
CA ARG A 46 21.12 30.35 -9.70
C ARG A 46 20.06 29.43 -9.13
N ALA A 47 19.43 28.67 -10.01
CA ALA A 47 18.53 27.59 -9.65
C ALA A 47 19.08 26.25 -10.14
N SER A 48 19.17 25.27 -9.23
CA SER A 48 19.39 23.87 -9.58
C SER A 48 18.04 23.23 -9.85
N ILE A 49 17.91 22.64 -11.04
CA ILE A 49 16.63 22.15 -11.59
C ILE A 49 16.77 20.65 -11.86
N GLN A 50 15.91 19.84 -11.28
CA GLN A 50 15.77 18.46 -11.70
C GLN A 50 14.79 18.40 -12.89
N VAL A 51 15.23 17.81 -14.00
CA VAL A 51 14.41 17.68 -15.19
C VAL A 51 13.79 16.28 -15.23
N TYR A 52 12.49 16.22 -15.44
CA TYR A 52 11.70 14.98 -15.43
C TYR A 52 11.75 14.19 -16.74
N GLU A 53 12.47 14.73 -17.72
CA GLU A 53 12.62 14.15 -19.04
C GLU A 53 14.09 13.98 -19.41
N GLU A 54 14.36 13.28 -20.52
CA GLU A 54 15.71 13.09 -21.04
C GLU A 54 16.34 14.42 -21.46
N THR A 55 17.51 14.74 -20.93
CA THR A 55 18.21 16.02 -21.16
C THR A 55 19.27 15.99 -22.26
N SER A 56 19.42 14.86 -22.94
CA SER A 56 20.37 14.73 -24.06
C SER A 56 20.11 15.76 -25.13
N GLY A 57 21.14 16.45 -25.57
CA GLY A 57 21.05 17.47 -26.62
C GLY A 57 20.69 18.88 -26.16
N LEU A 58 20.49 19.11 -24.85
CA LEU A 58 20.37 20.46 -24.31
C LEU A 58 21.72 21.18 -24.37
N GLY A 59 21.68 22.49 -24.58
CA GLY A 59 22.84 23.37 -24.63
C GLY A 59 22.83 24.45 -23.56
N THR A 60 24.03 24.94 -23.21
CA THR A 60 24.15 26.14 -22.36
C THR A 60 23.66 27.37 -23.11
N GLY A 61 23.00 28.29 -22.40
CA GLY A 61 22.41 29.50 -23.00
C GLY A 61 20.96 29.35 -23.43
N GLU A 62 20.43 28.12 -23.50
CA GLU A 62 19.01 27.91 -23.78
C GLU A 62 18.11 28.46 -22.67
N PRO A 63 16.86 28.85 -23.00
CA PRO A 63 15.97 29.49 -22.03
C PRO A 63 15.45 28.53 -20.96
N VAL A 64 15.17 29.09 -19.78
CA VAL A 64 14.45 28.41 -18.70
C VAL A 64 13.37 29.35 -18.19
N GLU A 65 12.11 28.90 -18.22
CA GLU A 65 10.95 29.69 -17.85
C GLU A 65 10.29 29.10 -16.61
N SER A 66 10.17 29.88 -15.52
CA SER A 66 9.39 29.48 -14.35
C SER A 66 7.90 29.68 -14.59
N THR A 67 7.09 28.68 -14.23
CA THR A 67 5.62 28.78 -14.24
C THR A 67 5.08 29.56 -13.03
N GLY A 68 5.89 29.71 -11.97
CA GLY A 68 5.46 30.30 -10.69
C GLY A 68 4.53 29.40 -9.86
N GLU A 69 4.36 28.16 -10.27
CA GLU A 69 3.53 27.17 -9.56
C GLU A 69 4.36 25.91 -9.22
N PRO A 70 4.13 25.29 -8.05
CA PRO A 70 4.80 24.05 -7.69
C PRO A 70 4.25 22.86 -8.50
N LEU A 71 5.02 21.76 -8.56
CA LEU A 71 4.55 20.51 -9.14
C LEU A 71 3.26 20.07 -8.43
N SER A 72 2.19 20.00 -9.21
CA SER A 72 0.85 19.72 -8.72
C SER A 72 0.19 18.62 -9.52
N VAL A 73 -0.70 17.87 -8.88
CA VAL A 73 -1.55 16.89 -9.53
C VAL A 73 -2.93 17.47 -9.78
N GLU A 74 -3.56 17.00 -10.84
CA GLU A 74 -4.97 17.26 -11.14
C GLU A 74 -5.82 16.19 -10.44
N LEU A 75 -6.77 16.64 -9.64
CA LEU A 75 -7.63 15.80 -8.82
C LEU A 75 -9.08 15.99 -9.25
N GLY A 76 -9.67 14.98 -9.83
CA GLY A 76 -11.03 15.01 -10.36
C GLY A 76 -11.44 13.68 -10.99
N PRO A 77 -12.66 13.59 -11.56
CA PRO A 77 -13.12 12.40 -12.26
C PRO A 77 -12.20 12.05 -13.44
N GLY A 78 -11.89 10.77 -13.60
CA GLY A 78 -10.95 10.26 -14.59
C GLY A 78 -9.61 9.79 -13.99
N LEU A 79 -9.45 9.86 -12.66
CA LEU A 79 -8.31 9.28 -11.96
C LEU A 79 -8.40 7.76 -11.87
N ILE A 80 -9.57 7.24 -11.54
CA ILE A 80 -9.80 5.79 -11.44
C ILE A 80 -9.68 5.18 -12.84
N GLU A 81 -9.11 3.98 -12.91
CA GLU A 81 -8.68 3.28 -14.13
C GLU A 81 -7.53 3.98 -14.86
N GLY A 82 -7.04 5.11 -14.34
CA GLY A 82 -5.95 5.86 -14.94
C GLY A 82 -4.60 5.19 -14.72
N ILE A 83 -3.76 5.25 -15.76
CA ILE A 83 -2.36 4.82 -15.75
C ILE A 83 -1.51 6.04 -16.05
N PHE A 84 -0.78 6.51 -15.05
CA PHE A 84 0.01 7.74 -15.10
C PHE A 84 1.49 7.45 -14.91
N ASP A 85 2.33 8.34 -15.43
CA ASP A 85 3.76 8.33 -15.08
C ASP A 85 4.03 9.09 -13.75
N GLY A 86 5.30 9.23 -13.37
CA GLY A 86 5.70 9.83 -12.10
C GLY A 86 5.28 11.30 -11.90
N ILE A 87 4.94 12.02 -12.96
CA ILE A 87 4.46 13.41 -12.91
C ILE A 87 3.00 13.55 -13.40
N GLN A 88 2.27 12.47 -13.32
CA GLN A 88 0.84 12.37 -13.70
C GLN A 88 0.56 12.58 -15.19
N ARG A 89 1.48 12.25 -16.10
CA ARG A 89 1.12 12.22 -17.52
C ARG A 89 0.38 10.91 -17.83
N PRO A 90 -0.78 10.94 -18.53
CA PRO A 90 -1.55 9.74 -18.84
C PRO A 90 -0.86 8.93 -19.93
N LEU A 91 -0.35 7.74 -19.59
CA LEU A 91 0.47 6.91 -20.48
C LEU A 91 -0.29 6.39 -21.70
N GLU A 92 -1.57 6.03 -21.53
CA GLU A 92 -2.40 5.57 -22.64
C GLU A 92 -2.61 6.68 -23.68
N LYS A 93 -2.90 7.90 -23.25
CA LYS A 93 -3.09 9.05 -24.13
C LYS A 93 -1.81 9.42 -24.86
N ILE A 94 -0.66 9.35 -24.17
CA ILE A 94 0.65 9.57 -24.80
C ILE A 94 0.89 8.51 -25.90
N ARG A 95 0.59 7.24 -25.60
CA ARG A 95 0.74 6.15 -26.58
C ARG A 95 -0.15 6.35 -27.83
N GLU A 96 -1.37 6.83 -27.65
CA GLU A 96 -2.26 7.18 -28.77
C GLU A 96 -1.70 8.28 -29.67
N LEU A 97 -1.04 9.30 -29.06
CA LEU A 97 -0.53 10.47 -29.78
C LEU A 97 0.79 10.22 -30.52
N VAL A 98 1.72 9.47 -29.89
CA VAL A 98 3.11 9.35 -30.34
C VAL A 98 3.58 7.91 -30.54
N GLY A 99 2.73 6.92 -30.32
CA GLY A 99 3.08 5.51 -30.42
C GLY A 99 3.82 4.99 -29.17
N ASN A 100 4.65 3.97 -29.35
CA ASN A 100 5.30 3.25 -28.23
C ASN A 100 6.56 3.95 -27.69
N SER A 101 6.89 5.14 -28.14
CA SER A 101 8.09 5.88 -27.69
C SER A 101 7.68 7.13 -26.93
N LEU A 102 8.29 7.35 -25.74
CA LEU A 102 8.14 8.61 -25.03
C LEU A 102 8.90 9.72 -25.79
N VAL A 103 8.15 10.67 -26.30
CA VAL A 103 8.71 11.87 -26.95
C VAL A 103 8.82 12.99 -25.92
N ARG A 104 9.93 13.73 -25.96
CA ARG A 104 10.23 14.84 -25.04
C ARG A 104 9.34 16.05 -25.30
N GLY A 105 9.04 16.81 -24.23
CA GLY A 105 8.27 18.06 -24.32
C GLY A 105 6.80 17.88 -24.62
N ILE A 106 6.25 16.66 -24.53
CA ILE A 106 4.82 16.44 -24.72
C ILE A 106 4.05 16.91 -23.49
N GLU A 107 3.17 17.85 -23.71
CA GLU A 107 2.16 18.28 -22.75
C GLU A 107 0.83 17.59 -23.03
N VAL A 108 0.44 16.69 -22.14
CA VAL A 108 -0.89 16.07 -22.15
C VAL A 108 -1.53 16.34 -20.81
N PRO A 109 -2.76 16.90 -20.76
CA PRO A 109 -3.48 17.05 -19.51
C PRO A 109 -3.67 15.70 -18.81
N ALA A 110 -3.51 15.68 -17.49
CA ALA A 110 -3.64 14.46 -16.71
C ALA A 110 -5.06 13.88 -16.78
N LEU A 111 -6.06 14.75 -16.66
CA LEU A 111 -7.46 14.38 -16.82
C LEU A 111 -7.96 14.74 -18.22
N ASP A 112 -8.82 13.90 -18.78
CA ASP A 112 -9.41 14.12 -20.11
C ASP A 112 -10.25 15.40 -20.10
N ARG A 113 -9.97 16.31 -21.06
CA ARG A 113 -10.64 17.59 -21.21
C ARG A 113 -11.93 17.54 -22.05
N GLU A 114 -12.15 16.45 -22.74
CA GLU A 114 -13.29 16.29 -23.67
C GLU A 114 -14.39 15.41 -23.08
N LYS A 115 -14.02 14.46 -22.21
CA LYS A 115 -14.97 13.56 -21.55
C LYS A 115 -15.92 14.35 -20.66
N LYS A 116 -17.21 14.14 -20.84
CA LYS A 116 -18.25 14.72 -19.99
C LYS A 116 -18.66 13.74 -18.91
N TRP A 117 -18.90 14.32 -17.73
CA TRP A 117 -19.31 13.62 -16.53
C TRP A 117 -20.64 14.19 -16.04
N HIS A 118 -21.57 13.32 -15.69
CA HIS A 118 -22.84 13.73 -15.14
C HIS A 118 -22.68 14.12 -13.67
N PHE A 119 -22.82 15.41 -13.39
CA PHE A 119 -22.72 15.96 -12.02
C PHE A 119 -24.09 16.12 -11.39
N VAL A 120 -24.25 15.58 -10.19
CA VAL A 120 -25.46 15.70 -9.37
C VAL A 120 -25.15 16.51 -8.12
N PRO A 121 -25.70 17.72 -7.93
CA PRO A 121 -25.43 18.55 -6.78
C PRO A 121 -26.05 17.97 -5.50
N LYS A 122 -25.34 18.10 -4.39
CA LYS A 122 -25.81 17.76 -3.02
C LYS A 122 -26.11 19.01 -2.20
N VAL A 123 -25.73 20.19 -2.68
CA VAL A 123 -26.00 21.50 -2.09
C VAL A 123 -26.76 22.37 -3.06
N LYS A 124 -27.31 23.48 -2.56
CA LYS A 124 -28.05 24.44 -3.35
C LYS A 124 -27.54 25.86 -3.15
N ALA A 125 -27.94 26.80 -4.01
CA ALA A 125 -27.64 28.23 -3.85
C ALA A 125 -28.13 28.72 -2.49
N GLY A 126 -27.27 29.47 -1.80
CA GLY A 126 -27.50 29.97 -0.46
C GLY A 126 -26.92 29.12 0.68
N ASP A 127 -26.51 27.88 0.41
CA ASP A 127 -25.88 27.03 1.41
C ASP A 127 -24.47 27.53 1.75
N LYS A 128 -24.16 27.57 3.05
CA LYS A 128 -22.81 27.89 3.53
C LYS A 128 -21.92 26.64 3.42
N VAL A 129 -20.70 26.82 2.93
CA VAL A 129 -19.74 25.74 2.72
C VAL A 129 -18.36 26.11 3.22
N VAL A 130 -17.64 25.12 3.66
CA VAL A 130 -16.22 25.21 4.06
C VAL A 130 -15.37 24.22 3.26
N GLY A 131 -14.06 24.43 3.28
CA GLY A 131 -13.14 23.53 2.61
C GLY A 131 -13.38 22.07 3.02
N GLY A 132 -13.51 21.19 2.02
CA GLY A 132 -13.80 19.78 2.23
C GLY A 132 -15.28 19.39 2.16
N ASP A 133 -16.22 20.33 2.21
CA ASP A 133 -17.65 20.02 2.04
C ASP A 133 -17.92 19.42 0.66
N ILE A 134 -18.80 18.44 0.59
CA ILE A 134 -19.19 17.78 -0.65
C ILE A 134 -20.25 18.64 -1.36
N LEU A 135 -19.90 19.14 -2.54
CA LEU A 135 -20.80 19.94 -3.39
C LEU A 135 -21.75 19.06 -4.21
N GLY A 136 -21.32 17.89 -4.57
CA GLY A 136 -22.08 16.94 -5.38
C GLY A 136 -21.25 15.74 -5.76
N THR A 137 -21.80 14.90 -6.61
CA THR A 137 -21.19 13.61 -6.98
C THR A 137 -21.20 13.39 -8.48
N VAL A 138 -20.25 12.57 -8.92
CA VAL A 138 -20.13 12.04 -10.27
C VAL A 138 -19.92 10.54 -10.15
N GLN A 139 -20.70 9.73 -10.87
CA GLN A 139 -20.44 8.29 -10.95
C GLN A 139 -19.26 8.05 -11.90
N GLU A 140 -18.07 7.81 -11.34
CA GLU A 140 -16.84 7.66 -12.12
C GLU A 140 -16.72 6.27 -12.75
N THR A 141 -16.93 5.22 -11.94
CA THR A 141 -17.06 3.84 -12.37
C THR A 141 -18.34 3.22 -11.78
N GLU A 142 -18.65 1.98 -12.11
CA GLU A 142 -19.80 1.31 -11.48
C GLU A 142 -19.67 1.17 -9.96
N ILE A 143 -18.42 1.16 -9.46
CA ILE A 143 -18.08 0.95 -8.05
C ILE A 143 -17.85 2.27 -7.31
N VAL A 144 -17.27 3.27 -7.98
CA VAL A 144 -16.75 4.49 -7.34
C VAL A 144 -17.61 5.70 -7.66
N GLU A 145 -18.21 6.27 -6.63
CA GLU A 145 -18.85 7.59 -6.66
C GLU A 145 -17.80 8.66 -6.34
N HIS A 146 -17.46 9.49 -7.32
CA HIS A 146 -16.53 10.59 -7.12
C HIS A 146 -17.22 11.76 -6.47
N ARG A 147 -16.74 12.20 -5.32
CA ARG A 147 -17.31 13.29 -4.52
C ARG A 147 -16.56 14.58 -4.80
N ILE A 148 -17.26 15.55 -5.37
CA ILE A 148 -16.69 16.86 -5.68
C ILE A 148 -16.72 17.70 -4.42
N MET A 149 -15.53 18.10 -3.95
CA MET A 149 -15.34 18.80 -2.67
C MET A 149 -14.92 20.23 -2.88
N VAL A 150 -15.31 21.08 -1.94
CA VAL A 150 -14.77 22.44 -1.83
C VAL A 150 -13.27 22.37 -1.58
N LYS A 151 -12.49 23.18 -2.30
CA LYS A 151 -11.03 23.24 -2.15
C LYS A 151 -10.66 23.60 -0.70
N PRO A 152 -9.65 22.94 -0.10
CA PRO A 152 -9.19 23.30 1.25
C PRO A 152 -8.83 24.79 1.36
N GLY A 153 -9.26 25.42 2.48
CA GLY A 153 -9.04 26.84 2.75
C GLY A 153 -10.10 27.78 2.19
N VAL A 154 -11.07 27.29 1.41
CA VAL A 154 -12.18 28.09 0.90
C VAL A 154 -13.33 28.04 1.92
N VAL A 155 -13.88 29.23 2.24
CA VAL A 155 -15.08 29.40 3.07
C VAL A 155 -15.99 30.40 2.38
N GLY A 156 -17.26 30.07 2.22
CA GLY A 156 -18.21 30.97 1.55
C GLY A 156 -19.63 30.44 1.49
N THR A 157 -20.40 31.00 0.58
CA THR A 157 -21.79 30.62 0.31
C THR A 157 -21.91 30.22 -1.15
N VAL A 158 -22.59 29.15 -1.42
CA VAL A 158 -22.85 28.68 -2.80
C VAL A 158 -23.73 29.74 -3.47
N LYS A 159 -23.21 30.39 -4.52
CA LYS A 159 -23.95 31.38 -5.30
C LYS A 159 -24.78 30.72 -6.40
N SER A 160 -24.17 29.75 -7.09
CA SER A 160 -24.83 28.95 -8.13
C SER A 160 -24.25 27.55 -8.16
N ILE A 161 -25.09 26.59 -8.49
CA ILE A 161 -24.68 25.19 -8.78
C ILE A 161 -25.81 24.54 -9.60
N ALA A 162 -25.46 23.76 -10.59
CA ALA A 162 -26.44 23.13 -11.48
C ALA A 162 -26.06 21.68 -11.79
N GLU A 163 -27.07 20.83 -11.87
CA GLU A 163 -26.96 19.46 -12.41
C GLU A 163 -26.71 19.53 -13.92
N GLY A 164 -25.90 18.65 -14.45
CA GLY A 164 -25.64 18.57 -15.88
C GLY A 164 -24.41 17.75 -16.23
N ASP A 165 -24.13 17.70 -17.51
CA ASP A 165 -22.97 17.01 -18.08
C ASP A 165 -21.86 18.02 -18.34
N TYR A 166 -20.77 17.89 -17.61
CA TYR A 166 -19.65 18.82 -17.64
C TYR A 166 -18.33 18.10 -17.90
N THR A 167 -17.41 18.77 -18.59
CA THR A 167 -16.00 18.39 -18.59
C THR A 167 -15.36 18.79 -17.25
N VAL A 168 -14.15 18.28 -16.98
CA VAL A 168 -13.48 18.56 -15.69
C VAL A 168 -13.10 20.05 -15.52
N THR A 169 -13.06 20.83 -16.59
CA THR A 169 -12.71 22.28 -16.57
C THR A 169 -13.90 23.21 -16.72
N GLU A 170 -15.07 22.70 -17.11
CA GLU A 170 -16.29 23.51 -17.18
C GLU A 170 -16.77 23.89 -15.78
N GLN A 171 -17.29 25.12 -15.68
CA GLN A 171 -17.80 25.63 -14.42
C GLN A 171 -19.16 24.99 -14.09
N ILE A 172 -19.23 24.30 -12.96
CA ILE A 172 -20.47 23.69 -12.45
C ILE A 172 -21.25 24.62 -11.50
N GLY A 173 -20.58 25.63 -10.97
CA GLY A 173 -21.15 26.57 -10.03
C GLY A 173 -20.13 27.60 -9.57
N SER A 174 -20.50 28.39 -8.57
CA SER A 174 -19.61 29.37 -7.93
C SER A 174 -19.88 29.50 -6.43
N ILE A 175 -18.84 29.89 -5.70
CA ILE A 175 -18.88 30.16 -4.26
C ILE A 175 -18.48 31.62 -4.05
N GLU A 176 -19.31 32.38 -3.32
CA GLU A 176 -19.01 33.73 -2.91
C GLU A 176 -18.36 33.70 -1.52
N THR A 177 -17.13 34.22 -1.43
CA THR A 177 -16.40 34.32 -0.16
C THR A 177 -16.91 35.47 0.70
N ALA A 178 -16.52 35.48 1.97
CA ALA A 178 -16.88 36.58 2.90
C ALA A 178 -16.42 37.97 2.43
N ASN A 179 -15.40 38.04 1.55
CA ASN A 179 -14.89 39.29 0.98
C ASN A 179 -15.63 39.71 -0.30
N GLY A 180 -16.66 38.96 -0.72
CA GLY A 180 -17.41 39.22 -1.95
C GLY A 180 -16.70 38.72 -3.23
N GLU A 181 -15.63 37.98 -3.11
CA GLU A 181 -14.95 37.35 -4.24
C GLU A 181 -15.74 36.11 -4.71
N GLU A 182 -15.99 36.02 -5.98
CA GLU A 182 -16.67 34.90 -6.60
C GLU A 182 -15.64 33.91 -7.13
N LEU A 183 -15.61 32.70 -6.55
CA LEU A 183 -14.72 31.61 -6.94
C LEU A 183 -15.46 30.61 -7.83
N PRO A 184 -15.03 30.38 -9.06
CA PRO A 184 -15.62 29.37 -9.91
C PRO A 184 -15.31 27.98 -9.36
N VAL A 185 -16.27 27.07 -9.47
CA VAL A 185 -16.14 25.67 -9.09
C VAL A 185 -16.18 24.81 -10.34
N THR A 186 -15.22 23.90 -10.45
CA THR A 186 -15.14 22.90 -11.52
C THR A 186 -15.09 21.49 -10.91
N LEU A 187 -15.15 20.45 -11.75
CA LEU A 187 -15.04 19.06 -11.28
C LEU A 187 -13.63 18.68 -10.85
N MET A 188 -12.62 19.47 -11.16
CA MET A 188 -11.24 19.19 -10.77
C MET A 188 -10.65 20.31 -9.90
N GLN A 189 -9.62 19.92 -9.12
CA GLN A 189 -8.76 20.85 -8.39
C GLN A 189 -7.30 20.44 -8.57
N LYS A 190 -6.36 21.39 -8.43
CA LYS A 190 -4.92 21.13 -8.39
C LYS A 190 -4.43 21.13 -6.96
N TRP A 191 -3.48 20.23 -6.65
CA TRP A 191 -2.83 20.20 -5.35
C TRP A 191 -1.33 19.94 -5.47
N PRO A 192 -0.45 20.70 -4.77
CA PRO A 192 0.99 20.50 -4.77
C PRO A 192 1.35 19.12 -4.18
N VAL A 193 2.13 18.33 -4.91
CA VAL A 193 2.45 16.94 -4.52
C VAL A 193 3.29 16.83 -3.26
N ARG A 194 4.16 17.82 -3.01
CA ARG A 194 5.06 17.83 -1.85
C ARG A 194 4.38 18.27 -0.56
N ARG A 195 3.15 18.74 -0.64
CA ARG A 195 2.36 19.17 0.49
C ARG A 195 1.24 18.16 0.79
N GLY A 196 1.24 17.60 2.00
CA GLY A 196 0.15 16.74 2.47
C GLY A 196 -1.19 17.47 2.45
N ARG A 197 -2.27 16.75 2.13
CA ARG A 197 -3.62 17.33 2.17
C ARG A 197 -4.09 17.46 3.62
N PRO A 198 -4.69 18.58 3.98
CA PRO A 198 -5.12 18.82 5.35
C PRO A 198 -6.33 17.95 5.74
N PHE A 199 -6.44 17.69 7.02
CA PHE A 199 -7.56 16.99 7.66
C PHE A 199 -7.89 17.70 8.99
N GLU A 200 -9.06 17.43 9.56
CA GLU A 200 -9.47 18.04 10.82
C GLU A 200 -8.74 17.38 11.99
N LYS A 201 -8.77 16.03 12.06
CA LYS A 201 -8.23 15.28 13.18
C LYS A 201 -7.74 13.90 12.74
N LYS A 202 -6.60 13.47 13.26
CA LYS A 202 -6.10 12.11 13.12
C LYS A 202 -6.70 11.22 14.21
N LEU A 203 -7.19 10.05 13.82
CA LEU A 203 -7.80 9.09 14.72
C LEU A 203 -6.80 8.00 15.15
N ALA A 204 -7.10 7.35 16.28
CA ALA A 204 -6.29 6.24 16.77
C ALA A 204 -6.38 5.02 15.83
N PRO A 205 -5.27 4.27 15.65
CA PRO A 205 -5.23 3.07 14.79
C PRO A 205 -5.78 1.85 15.54
N ASN A 206 -7.08 1.81 15.79
CA ASN A 206 -7.77 0.78 16.57
C ASN A 206 -8.77 -0.06 15.77
N VAL A 207 -8.78 0.08 14.45
CA VAL A 207 -9.59 -0.72 13.53
C VAL A 207 -8.64 -1.41 12.56
N PRO A 208 -8.69 -2.74 12.36
CA PRO A 208 -7.81 -3.42 11.43
C PRO A 208 -8.20 -3.14 9.97
N LEU A 209 -7.19 -3.16 9.11
CA LEU A 209 -7.38 -3.35 7.67
C LEU A 209 -7.37 -4.87 7.45
N VAL A 210 -8.53 -5.47 7.29
CA VAL A 210 -8.64 -6.92 7.06
C VAL A 210 -8.18 -7.25 5.64
N THR A 211 -7.31 -8.23 5.53
CA THR A 211 -6.65 -8.57 4.26
C THR A 211 -7.04 -9.94 3.71
N GLY A 212 -7.66 -10.79 4.50
CA GLY A 212 -7.94 -12.18 4.13
C GLY A 212 -6.70 -13.07 4.06
N GLN A 213 -5.53 -12.53 4.41
CA GLN A 213 -4.27 -13.26 4.49
C GLN A 213 -4.02 -13.68 5.95
N ARG A 214 -3.99 -14.99 6.22
CA ARG A 214 -3.93 -15.53 7.59
C ARG A 214 -2.73 -15.04 8.39
N VAL A 215 -1.55 -15.04 7.78
CA VAL A 215 -0.32 -14.58 8.44
C VAL A 215 -0.38 -13.10 8.80
N VAL A 216 -1.04 -12.29 7.98
CA VAL A 216 -1.22 -10.86 8.23
C VAL A 216 -2.29 -10.64 9.30
N ASP A 217 -3.53 -11.03 9.04
CA ASP A 217 -4.66 -10.72 9.92
C ASP A 217 -4.50 -11.30 11.32
N THR A 218 -3.93 -12.51 11.42
CA THR A 218 -3.79 -13.21 12.69
C THR A 218 -2.51 -12.83 13.44
N LEU A 219 -1.35 -12.92 12.79
CA LEU A 219 -0.07 -12.74 13.49
C LEU A 219 0.44 -11.30 13.46
N PHE A 220 0.36 -10.63 12.32
CA PHE A 220 0.97 -9.31 12.10
C PHE A 220 -0.02 -8.32 11.47
N PRO A 221 -1.14 -8.01 12.17
CA PRO A 221 -2.19 -7.18 11.60
C PRO A 221 -1.72 -5.74 11.35
N ILE A 222 -2.27 -5.14 10.31
CA ILE A 222 -2.15 -3.71 10.01
C ILE A 222 -3.44 -3.00 10.39
N ALA A 223 -3.33 -1.81 10.96
CA ALA A 223 -4.48 -0.97 11.21
C ALA A 223 -4.95 -0.27 9.93
N LYS A 224 -6.23 0.02 9.84
CA LYS A 224 -6.79 0.92 8.83
C LYS A 224 -6.18 2.33 9.04
N GLY A 225 -5.53 2.85 8.01
CA GLY A 225 -4.69 4.04 8.11
C GLY A 225 -3.29 3.78 8.66
N GLY A 226 -2.87 2.53 8.76
CA GLY A 226 -1.55 2.13 9.25
C GLY A 226 -0.46 2.14 8.20
N VAL A 227 0.76 1.89 8.64
CA VAL A 227 1.96 1.83 7.81
C VAL A 227 2.69 0.50 7.98
N ALA A 228 3.01 -0.14 6.85
CA ALA A 228 3.72 -1.40 6.81
C ALA A 228 4.85 -1.40 5.78
N ALA A 229 5.86 -2.20 6.03
CA ALA A 229 6.91 -2.49 5.06
C ALA A 229 6.96 -3.99 4.75
N ILE A 230 7.22 -4.29 3.47
CA ILE A 230 7.48 -5.65 2.98
C ILE A 230 8.93 -5.70 2.47
N PRO A 231 9.91 -5.88 3.34
CA PRO A 231 11.27 -6.09 2.88
C PRO A 231 11.50 -7.53 2.47
N GLY A 232 12.27 -7.71 1.42
CA GLY A 232 12.64 -9.04 0.98
C GLY A 232 13.52 -9.04 -0.27
N PRO A 233 14.34 -10.08 -0.46
CA PRO A 233 15.17 -10.22 -1.63
C PRO A 233 14.33 -10.40 -2.89
N PHE A 234 14.98 -10.31 -4.04
CA PHE A 234 14.35 -10.61 -5.32
C PHE A 234 13.82 -12.07 -5.35
N GLY A 235 12.64 -12.27 -5.92
CA GLY A 235 12.02 -13.59 -6.03
C GLY A 235 11.37 -14.13 -4.75
N SER A 236 11.33 -13.35 -3.67
CA SER A 236 10.67 -13.74 -2.40
C SER A 236 9.14 -13.58 -2.39
N GLY A 237 8.55 -13.10 -3.49
CA GLY A 237 7.10 -12.92 -3.63
C GLY A 237 6.55 -11.58 -3.16
N LYS A 238 7.37 -10.50 -3.13
CA LYS A 238 6.91 -9.14 -2.77
C LYS A 238 5.72 -8.69 -3.59
N THR A 239 5.86 -8.70 -4.91
CA THR A 239 4.83 -8.25 -5.85
C THR A 239 3.55 -9.08 -5.71
N VAL A 240 3.65 -10.41 -5.63
CA VAL A 240 2.49 -11.28 -5.42
C VAL A 240 1.79 -10.96 -4.12
N THR A 241 2.53 -10.73 -3.04
CA THR A 241 1.96 -10.35 -1.73
C THR A 241 1.22 -9.02 -1.83
N GLN A 242 1.78 -8.02 -2.49
CA GLN A 242 1.12 -6.72 -2.69
C GLN A 242 -0.13 -6.84 -3.57
N HIS A 243 -0.10 -7.66 -4.63
CA HIS A 243 -1.28 -7.93 -5.46
C HIS A 243 -2.40 -8.60 -4.67
N GLN A 244 -2.07 -9.56 -3.80
CA GLN A 244 -3.04 -10.19 -2.92
C GLN A 244 -3.65 -9.18 -1.93
N LEU A 245 -2.84 -8.30 -1.36
CA LEU A 245 -3.33 -7.23 -0.49
C LEU A 245 -4.21 -6.24 -1.26
N ALA A 246 -3.83 -5.84 -2.46
CA ALA A 246 -4.63 -4.95 -3.32
C ALA A 246 -5.99 -5.57 -3.67
N LYS A 247 -6.02 -6.87 -3.96
CA LYS A 247 -7.23 -7.60 -4.35
C LYS A 247 -8.19 -7.82 -3.18
N TRP A 248 -7.68 -8.22 -2.02
CA TRP A 248 -8.47 -8.77 -0.92
C TRP A 248 -8.64 -7.84 0.28
N ALA A 249 -7.76 -6.84 0.45
CA ALA A 249 -7.89 -5.91 1.57
C ALA A 249 -9.23 -5.16 1.52
N GLU A 250 -9.79 -4.91 2.70
CA GLU A 250 -11.01 -4.11 2.87
C GLU A 250 -10.72 -2.62 2.64
N ALA A 251 -10.31 -2.30 1.43
CA ALA A 251 -10.09 -0.94 0.95
C ALA A 251 -11.04 -0.63 -0.21
N ASP A 252 -11.58 0.58 -0.21
CA ASP A 252 -12.48 1.03 -1.27
C ASP A 252 -11.72 1.38 -2.55
N ILE A 253 -10.54 2.00 -2.38
CA ILE A 253 -9.68 2.48 -3.45
C ILE A 253 -8.27 1.93 -3.26
N VAL A 254 -7.65 1.53 -4.36
CA VAL A 254 -6.25 1.11 -4.40
C VAL A 254 -5.45 2.09 -5.25
N VAL A 255 -4.33 2.57 -4.71
CA VAL A 255 -3.32 3.31 -5.48
C VAL A 255 -2.06 2.47 -5.49
N TYR A 256 -1.61 2.07 -6.67
CA TYR A 256 -0.40 1.29 -6.86
C TYR A 256 0.68 2.14 -7.53
N ILE A 257 1.83 2.25 -6.88
CA ILE A 257 2.97 3.00 -7.39
C ILE A 257 4.09 2.02 -7.73
N GLY A 258 4.33 1.80 -9.03
CA GLY A 258 5.53 1.16 -9.52
C GLY A 258 6.65 2.19 -9.62
N CYS A 259 7.54 2.21 -8.63
CA CYS A 259 8.62 3.18 -8.53
C CYS A 259 9.96 2.54 -8.89
N GLY A 260 10.42 2.77 -10.12
CA GLY A 260 11.71 2.29 -10.59
C GLY A 260 11.80 0.78 -10.78
N GLU A 261 10.68 0.11 -10.91
CA GLU A 261 10.62 -1.32 -11.18
C GLU A 261 11.01 -1.64 -12.65
N ARG A 262 11.35 -2.89 -12.90
CA ARG A 262 11.72 -3.32 -14.25
C ARG A 262 10.52 -3.22 -15.19
N GLY A 263 10.78 -2.88 -16.45
CA GLY A 263 9.72 -2.73 -17.46
C GLY A 263 8.85 -3.99 -17.60
N ASN A 264 9.43 -5.18 -17.54
CA ASN A 264 8.67 -6.43 -17.59
C ASN A 264 7.76 -6.63 -16.37
N GLU A 265 8.24 -6.37 -15.15
CA GLU A 265 7.43 -6.48 -13.92
C GLU A 265 6.27 -5.46 -13.94
N MET A 266 6.54 -4.24 -14.42
CA MET A 266 5.49 -3.23 -14.57
C MET A 266 4.48 -3.61 -15.66
N THR A 267 4.94 -4.22 -16.76
CA THR A 267 4.05 -4.74 -17.80
C THR A 267 3.15 -5.85 -17.26
N ASP A 268 3.67 -6.72 -16.41
CA ASP A 268 2.87 -7.76 -15.75
C ASP A 268 1.77 -7.12 -14.89
N VAL A 269 2.10 -6.11 -14.08
CA VAL A 269 1.10 -5.36 -13.29
C VAL A 269 0.03 -4.73 -14.20
N LEU A 270 0.43 -4.07 -15.28
CA LEU A 270 -0.49 -3.40 -16.20
C LEU A 270 -1.41 -4.38 -16.95
N ASN A 271 -0.95 -5.60 -17.18
CA ASN A 271 -1.76 -6.65 -17.81
C ASN A 271 -2.63 -7.40 -16.79
N GLU A 272 -2.11 -7.68 -15.60
CA GLU A 272 -2.81 -8.48 -14.58
C GLU A 272 -3.94 -7.70 -13.88
N PHE A 273 -3.71 -6.42 -13.53
CA PHE A 273 -4.71 -5.65 -12.77
C PHE A 273 -6.07 -5.52 -13.48
N PRO A 274 -6.15 -5.28 -14.80
CA PRO A 274 -7.42 -5.27 -15.51
C PRO A 274 -8.14 -6.62 -15.54
N GLU A 275 -7.37 -7.74 -15.49
CA GLU A 275 -7.90 -9.10 -15.50
C GLU A 275 -8.31 -9.60 -14.10
N LEU A 276 -7.77 -8.98 -13.04
CA LEU A 276 -8.14 -9.31 -11.67
C LEU A 276 -9.59 -8.87 -11.40
N ILE A 277 -10.37 -9.82 -10.91
CA ILE A 277 -11.75 -9.54 -10.49
C ILE A 277 -11.76 -9.20 -9.02
N ASP A 278 -12.36 -8.07 -8.68
CA ASP A 278 -12.64 -7.69 -7.31
C ASP A 278 -13.65 -8.63 -6.69
N PRO A 279 -13.29 -9.38 -5.66
CA PRO A 279 -14.17 -10.40 -5.08
C PRO A 279 -15.41 -9.83 -4.39
N HIS A 280 -15.38 -8.55 -4.00
CA HIS A 280 -16.49 -7.91 -3.31
C HIS A 280 -17.58 -7.41 -4.30
N THR A 281 -17.18 -7.02 -5.49
CA THR A 281 -18.08 -6.42 -6.48
C THR A 281 -18.30 -7.29 -7.71
N GLY A 282 -17.40 -8.24 -7.98
CA GLY A 282 -17.41 -9.06 -9.19
C GLY A 282 -16.99 -8.30 -10.45
N LYS A 283 -16.47 -7.07 -10.31
CA LYS A 283 -15.97 -6.20 -11.38
C LYS A 283 -14.45 -6.25 -11.48
N SER A 284 -13.88 -5.64 -12.51
CA SER A 284 -12.44 -5.52 -12.61
C SER A 284 -11.87 -4.72 -11.43
N LEU A 285 -10.73 -5.15 -10.88
CA LEU A 285 -10.03 -4.43 -9.84
C LEU A 285 -9.63 -3.01 -10.30
N MET A 286 -9.41 -2.80 -11.60
CA MET A 286 -9.11 -1.48 -12.17
C MET A 286 -10.22 -0.46 -11.94
N GLU A 287 -11.48 -0.88 -11.84
CA GLU A 287 -12.61 0.04 -11.59
C GLU A 287 -12.54 0.75 -10.23
N ARG A 288 -11.59 0.37 -9.36
CA ARG A 288 -11.28 1.06 -8.10
C ARG A 288 -9.79 1.33 -7.89
N THR A 289 -8.99 1.28 -8.95
CA THR A 289 -7.53 1.39 -8.89
C THR A 289 -7.00 2.55 -9.69
N VAL A 290 -5.96 3.19 -9.16
CA VAL A 290 -5.12 4.17 -9.86
C VAL A 290 -3.70 3.60 -9.93
N LEU A 291 -3.09 3.56 -11.12
CA LEU A 291 -1.73 3.08 -11.33
C LEU A 291 -0.80 4.25 -11.64
N ILE A 292 0.31 4.33 -10.90
CA ILE A 292 1.44 5.20 -11.21
C ILE A 292 2.58 4.31 -11.67
N ALA A 293 2.98 4.41 -12.92
CA ALA A 293 4.00 3.57 -13.53
C ALA A 293 5.24 4.40 -13.86
N ASN A 294 6.31 4.20 -13.11
CA ASN A 294 7.64 4.73 -13.41
C ASN A 294 8.63 3.56 -13.45
N THR A 295 9.07 3.20 -14.64
CA THR A 295 10.02 2.10 -14.85
C THR A 295 11.46 2.53 -14.62
N SER A 296 12.37 1.58 -14.49
CA SER A 296 13.78 1.83 -14.17
C SER A 296 14.54 2.56 -15.29
N ASP A 297 14.04 2.54 -16.50
CA ASP A 297 14.58 3.25 -17.69
C ASP A 297 14.03 4.67 -17.85
N MET A 298 13.00 5.03 -17.09
CA MET A 298 12.48 6.40 -17.05
C MET A 298 13.40 7.33 -16.24
N PRO A 299 13.33 8.66 -16.46
CA PRO A 299 14.19 9.63 -15.79
C PRO A 299 14.10 9.57 -14.26
N VAL A 300 15.26 9.70 -13.61
CA VAL A 300 15.42 9.60 -12.14
C VAL A 300 14.53 10.60 -11.38
N ALA A 301 14.42 11.82 -11.88
CA ALA A 301 13.60 12.85 -11.26
C ALA A 301 12.11 12.48 -11.25
N ALA A 302 11.61 11.89 -12.34
CA ALA A 302 10.23 11.39 -12.41
C ALA A 302 10.00 10.22 -11.43
N ARG A 303 11.01 9.37 -11.23
CA ARG A 303 10.98 8.32 -10.20
C ARG A 303 10.84 8.91 -8.80
N GLU A 304 11.62 9.94 -8.48
CA GLU A 304 11.50 10.64 -7.19
C GLU A 304 10.11 11.25 -7.00
N ALA A 305 9.54 11.88 -8.03
CA ALA A 305 8.23 12.50 -7.97
C ALA A 305 7.06 11.49 -7.85
N SER A 306 7.22 10.28 -8.38
CA SER A 306 6.13 9.27 -8.46
C SER A 306 5.50 8.95 -7.11
N ILE A 307 6.30 8.91 -6.05
CA ILE A 307 5.84 8.64 -4.69
C ILE A 307 4.90 9.75 -4.20
N TYR A 308 5.26 11.00 -4.45
CA TYR A 308 4.43 12.14 -4.04
C TYR A 308 3.16 12.26 -4.88
N THR A 309 3.25 11.99 -6.16
CA THR A 309 2.08 11.95 -7.07
C THR A 309 1.05 10.93 -6.59
N GLY A 310 1.49 9.71 -6.33
CA GLY A 310 0.60 8.62 -5.89
C GLY A 310 -0.03 8.89 -4.54
N ILE A 311 0.76 9.34 -3.55
CA ILE A 311 0.21 9.58 -2.21
C ILE A 311 -0.73 10.78 -2.16
N THR A 312 -0.54 11.79 -2.99
CA THR A 312 -1.46 12.93 -3.08
C THR A 312 -2.81 12.52 -3.66
N ILE A 313 -2.82 11.68 -4.68
CA ILE A 313 -4.04 11.10 -5.24
C ILE A 313 -4.75 10.25 -4.18
N ALA A 314 -4.00 9.43 -3.44
CA ALA A 314 -4.54 8.60 -2.36
C ALA A 314 -5.17 9.46 -1.24
N GLU A 315 -4.53 10.54 -0.83
CA GLU A 315 -5.09 11.48 0.15
C GLU A 315 -6.38 12.16 -0.35
N TYR A 316 -6.48 12.44 -1.63
CA TYR A 316 -7.69 13.02 -2.21
C TYR A 316 -8.89 12.08 -2.08
N PHE A 317 -8.72 10.78 -2.37
CA PHE A 317 -9.78 9.79 -2.14
C PHE A 317 -10.07 9.55 -0.65
N ARG A 318 -9.04 9.58 0.20
CA ARG A 318 -9.24 9.58 1.66
C ARG A 318 -10.14 10.73 2.10
N ASP A 319 -9.94 11.92 1.57
CA ASP A 319 -10.72 13.12 1.91
C ASP A 319 -12.21 12.98 1.52
N MET A 320 -12.51 12.14 0.52
CA MET A 320 -13.90 11.80 0.18
C MET A 320 -14.55 10.86 1.21
N GLY A 321 -13.82 10.34 2.17
CA GLY A 321 -14.30 9.36 3.16
C GLY A 321 -14.06 7.90 2.78
N TYR A 322 -13.25 7.63 1.75
CA TYR A 322 -12.87 6.27 1.37
C TYR A 322 -11.73 5.72 2.21
N SER A 323 -11.70 4.40 2.36
CA SER A 323 -10.53 3.66 2.83
C SER A 323 -9.62 3.38 1.65
N VAL A 324 -8.45 3.99 1.63
CA VAL A 324 -7.50 3.87 0.54
C VAL A 324 -6.32 3.00 0.98
N ALA A 325 -5.94 2.03 0.16
CA ALA A 325 -4.71 1.28 0.32
C ALA A 325 -3.71 1.72 -0.76
N LEU A 326 -2.56 2.21 -0.34
CA LEU A 326 -1.47 2.60 -1.23
C LEU A 326 -0.36 1.57 -1.13
N MET A 327 0.01 0.97 -2.28
CA MET A 327 1.15 0.07 -2.42
C MET A 327 2.26 0.80 -3.17
N ALA A 328 3.46 0.83 -2.61
CA ALA A 328 4.64 1.40 -3.27
C ALA A 328 5.69 0.30 -3.52
N ASP A 329 5.95 0.01 -4.77
CA ASP A 329 6.95 -0.99 -5.20
C ASP A 329 7.98 -0.34 -6.13
N SER A 330 9.18 -0.03 -5.65
CA SER A 330 9.64 -0.14 -4.28
C SER A 330 10.21 1.18 -3.75
N THR A 331 10.12 1.39 -2.45
CA THR A 331 10.71 2.57 -1.81
C THR A 331 12.25 2.58 -1.86
N SER A 332 12.88 1.42 -2.04
CA SER A 332 14.34 1.33 -2.27
C SER A 332 14.75 2.04 -3.56
N ARG A 333 13.97 1.90 -4.63
CA ARG A 333 14.24 2.60 -5.91
C ARG A 333 14.02 4.10 -5.81
N TRP A 334 13.06 4.53 -5.00
CA TRP A 334 12.92 5.94 -4.65
C TRP A 334 14.12 6.48 -3.89
N ALA A 335 14.62 5.75 -2.90
CA ALA A 335 15.83 6.12 -2.16
C ALA A 335 17.07 6.18 -3.06
N GLU A 336 17.21 5.26 -4.02
CA GLU A 336 18.27 5.33 -5.05
C GLU A 336 18.16 6.60 -5.89
N ALA A 337 16.95 7.03 -6.26
CA ALA A 337 16.74 8.30 -6.97
C ALA A 337 17.18 9.49 -6.11
N LEU A 338 16.87 9.52 -4.83
CA LEU A 338 17.34 10.54 -3.89
C LEU A 338 18.87 10.56 -3.80
N ARG A 339 19.52 9.39 -3.74
CA ARG A 339 20.99 9.25 -3.72
C ARG A 339 21.61 9.80 -4.99
N GLU A 340 21.06 9.50 -6.15
CA GLU A 340 21.58 9.99 -7.43
C GLU A 340 21.46 11.51 -7.55
N MET A 341 20.31 12.06 -7.16
CA MET A 341 20.11 13.52 -7.19
C MET A 341 21.02 14.25 -6.21
N SER A 342 21.15 13.75 -4.98
CA SER A 342 22.05 14.30 -3.96
C SER A 342 23.52 14.27 -4.44
N GLY A 343 23.96 13.18 -5.06
CA GLY A 343 25.31 13.09 -5.63
C GLY A 343 25.57 14.10 -6.75
N ARG A 344 24.56 14.38 -7.59
CA ARG A 344 24.67 15.39 -8.66
C ARG A 344 24.66 16.83 -8.15
N LEU A 345 24.01 17.07 -7.02
CA LEU A 345 24.03 18.35 -6.28
C LEU A 345 25.34 18.54 -5.49
N GLU A 346 26.21 17.54 -5.48
CA GLU A 346 27.47 17.56 -4.72
C GLU A 346 27.22 17.72 -3.19
N GLU A 347 26.07 17.26 -2.70
CA GLU A 347 25.76 17.25 -1.28
C GLU A 347 26.68 16.27 -0.53
N MET A 348 26.93 16.55 0.76
CA MET A 348 27.73 15.66 1.58
C MET A 348 27.01 14.31 1.75
N PRO A 349 27.61 13.19 1.31
CA PRO A 349 26.98 11.89 1.42
C PRO A 349 26.92 11.41 2.87
N GLY A 350 25.82 10.77 3.24
CA GLY A 350 25.68 9.99 4.46
C GLY A 350 26.12 8.54 4.26
N GLU A 351 25.55 7.66 5.05
CA GLU A 351 25.84 6.21 5.03
C GLU A 351 25.55 5.62 3.64
N GLU A 352 26.47 4.83 3.12
CA GLU A 352 26.40 4.21 1.77
C GLU A 352 26.11 5.20 0.62
N GLY A 353 26.43 6.47 0.80
CA GLY A 353 26.21 7.51 -0.21
C GLY A 353 24.78 8.03 -0.31
N TYR A 354 23.90 7.64 0.58
CA TYR A 354 22.56 8.22 0.68
C TYR A 354 22.61 9.62 1.29
N PRO A 355 21.64 10.50 0.95
CA PRO A 355 21.58 11.81 1.57
C PRO A 355 21.28 11.70 3.08
N ALA A 356 21.84 12.60 3.88
CA ALA A 356 21.61 12.63 5.33
C ALA A 356 20.12 12.76 5.71
N TYR A 357 19.32 13.31 4.82
CA TYR A 357 17.87 13.50 5.00
C TYR A 357 17.00 12.31 4.54
N LEU A 358 17.61 11.16 4.18
CA LEU A 358 16.85 9.98 3.73
C LEU A 358 15.75 9.59 4.74
N GLY A 359 16.10 9.48 6.02
CA GLY A 359 15.15 9.15 7.08
C GLY A 359 13.99 10.15 7.19
N SER A 360 14.28 11.45 7.07
CA SER A 360 13.26 12.50 7.11
C SER A 360 12.30 12.42 5.91
N ARG A 361 12.81 12.12 4.72
CA ARG A 361 11.98 11.96 3.51
C ARG A 361 11.07 10.74 3.61
N LEU A 362 11.61 9.61 4.07
CA LEU A 362 10.80 8.40 4.34
C LEU A 362 9.72 8.68 5.39
N ALA A 363 10.07 9.36 6.50
CA ALA A 363 9.11 9.73 7.53
C ALA A 363 8.00 10.62 6.99
N GLN A 364 8.33 11.66 6.22
CA GLN A 364 7.35 12.55 5.58
C GLN A 364 6.37 11.80 4.67
N PHE A 365 6.84 10.79 3.95
CA PHE A 365 5.99 9.95 3.12
C PHE A 365 5.03 9.10 3.96
N TYR A 366 5.56 8.31 4.90
CA TYR A 366 4.75 7.41 5.72
C TYR A 366 3.81 8.15 6.68
N GLU A 367 4.19 9.33 7.17
CA GLU A 367 3.34 10.16 8.05
C GLU A 367 2.08 10.71 7.37
N ARG A 368 2.04 10.73 6.04
CA ARG A 368 0.83 11.08 5.27
C ARG A 368 -0.25 10.01 5.38
N ALA A 369 0.07 8.79 5.78
CA ALA A 369 -0.89 7.76 6.12
C ALA A 369 -1.63 8.11 7.41
N GLY A 370 -2.85 7.63 7.53
CA GLY A 370 -3.64 7.76 8.75
C GLY A 370 -5.13 7.56 8.50
N ARG A 371 -5.81 7.25 9.59
CA ARG A 371 -7.25 7.30 9.68
C ARG A 371 -7.61 8.66 10.26
N VAL A 372 -8.45 9.43 9.57
CA VAL A 372 -8.68 10.84 9.86
C VAL A 372 -10.17 11.18 9.81
N ILE A 373 -10.55 12.23 10.53
CA ILE A 373 -11.74 12.99 10.22
C ILE A 373 -11.32 13.98 9.12
N SER A 374 -11.94 13.88 7.97
CA SER A 374 -11.67 14.74 6.83
C SER A 374 -12.16 16.17 7.07
N LEU A 375 -11.62 17.14 6.33
CA LEU A 375 -12.19 18.48 6.31
C LEU A 375 -13.65 18.43 5.84
N GLY A 376 -14.45 19.36 6.32
CA GLY A 376 -15.86 19.49 5.99
C GLY A 376 -16.72 19.54 7.23
N SER A 377 -17.99 19.87 7.04
CA SER A 377 -18.97 20.03 8.14
C SER A 377 -19.68 18.73 8.53
N ASP A 378 -19.50 17.66 7.76
CA ASP A 378 -20.19 16.37 7.94
C ASP A 378 -19.47 15.37 8.86
N GLY A 379 -18.21 15.67 9.25
CA GLY A 379 -17.43 14.82 10.16
C GLY A 379 -17.09 13.45 9.59
N ARG A 380 -17.03 13.30 8.25
CA ARG A 380 -16.77 12.01 7.62
C ARG A 380 -15.35 11.52 7.90
N GLU A 381 -15.25 10.22 8.05
CA GLU A 381 -14.02 9.50 8.30
C GLU A 381 -13.45 8.95 6.99
N GLY A 382 -12.15 9.07 6.81
CA GLY A 382 -11.41 8.46 5.71
C GLY A 382 -10.12 7.86 6.22
N ALA A 383 -9.54 6.94 5.46
CA ALA A 383 -8.30 6.29 5.83
C ALA A 383 -7.36 6.13 4.64
N LEU A 384 -6.07 6.31 4.90
CA LEU A 384 -4.99 6.01 3.95
C LEU A 384 -4.00 5.08 4.63
N SER A 385 -3.96 3.83 4.20
CA SER A 385 -2.99 2.83 4.62
C SER A 385 -1.86 2.76 3.60
N VAL A 386 -0.61 2.75 4.05
CA VAL A 386 0.56 2.73 3.16
C VAL A 386 1.37 1.46 3.40
N ILE A 387 1.62 0.72 2.34
CA ILE A 387 2.42 -0.51 2.33
C ILE A 387 3.57 -0.31 1.35
N GLY A 388 4.78 -0.19 1.87
CA GLY A 388 5.98 0.00 1.08
C GLY A 388 6.79 -1.28 0.94
N ALA A 389 7.08 -1.69 -0.30
CA ALA A 389 8.05 -2.74 -0.55
C ALA A 389 9.48 -2.18 -0.41
N VAL A 390 10.35 -2.95 0.19
CA VAL A 390 11.76 -2.66 0.33
C VAL A 390 12.56 -3.79 -0.29
N SER A 391 13.55 -3.45 -1.12
CA SER A 391 14.37 -4.41 -1.85
C SER A 391 15.83 -4.30 -1.40
N PRO A 392 16.18 -4.82 -0.21
CA PRO A 392 17.54 -4.72 0.30
C PRO A 392 18.50 -5.51 -0.58
N PRO A 393 19.65 -4.95 -0.97
CA PRO A 393 20.66 -5.66 -1.74
C PRO A 393 21.13 -6.92 -1.01
N GLY A 394 21.12 -8.06 -1.70
CA GLY A 394 21.49 -9.35 -1.09
C GLY A 394 20.57 -9.85 0.03
N GLY A 395 19.45 -9.18 0.27
CA GLY A 395 18.54 -9.50 1.38
C GLY A 395 19.00 -8.97 2.74
N ASP A 396 20.02 -8.11 2.76
CA ASP A 396 20.56 -7.53 3.99
C ASP A 396 19.72 -6.36 4.49
N ILE A 397 18.92 -6.58 5.52
CA ILE A 397 18.08 -5.57 6.15
C ILE A 397 18.86 -4.55 7.01
N SER A 398 20.19 -4.71 7.16
CA SER A 398 21.01 -3.74 7.88
C SER A 398 21.37 -2.50 7.03
N GLU A 399 21.07 -2.53 5.73
CA GLU A 399 21.31 -1.41 4.81
C GLU A 399 20.48 -0.16 5.18
N PRO A 400 20.94 1.06 4.78
CA PRO A 400 20.36 2.31 5.29
C PRO A 400 18.87 2.52 5.03
N VAL A 401 18.36 2.10 3.86
CA VAL A 401 16.95 2.29 3.50
C VAL A 401 16.05 1.41 4.36
N SER A 402 16.42 0.14 4.52
CA SER A 402 15.71 -0.80 5.40
C SER A 402 15.73 -0.32 6.83
N GLN A 403 16.88 0.09 7.35
CA GLN A 403 17.01 0.58 8.72
C GLN A 403 16.21 1.87 8.96
N ALA A 404 16.24 2.81 8.03
CA ALA A 404 15.43 4.03 8.12
C ALA A 404 13.93 3.70 8.07
N THR A 405 13.51 2.79 7.20
CA THR A 405 12.11 2.36 7.09
C THR A 405 11.62 1.67 8.37
N LEU A 406 12.42 0.77 8.94
CA LEU A 406 12.09 0.05 10.19
C LEU A 406 11.84 0.96 11.38
N ARG A 407 12.49 2.12 11.43
CA ARG A 407 12.28 3.12 12.49
C ARG A 407 10.96 3.86 12.38
N ILE A 408 10.32 3.82 11.22
CA ILE A 408 9.13 4.60 10.90
C ILE A 408 7.87 3.73 10.87
N VAL A 409 7.94 2.57 10.19
CA VAL A 409 6.79 1.69 10.03
C VAL A 409 6.43 0.99 11.34
N LYS A 410 5.15 0.68 11.48
CA LYS A 410 4.62 -0.04 12.65
C LYS A 410 4.48 -1.54 12.41
N VAL A 411 4.47 -1.95 11.15
CA VAL A 411 4.35 -3.35 10.74
C VAL A 411 5.49 -3.70 9.80
N PHE A 412 6.09 -4.84 10.05
CA PHE A 412 7.19 -5.40 9.29
C PHE A 412 6.84 -6.83 8.88
N TRP A 413 6.69 -7.06 7.58
CA TRP A 413 6.47 -8.38 6.99
C TRP A 413 7.74 -8.81 6.25
N GLY A 414 8.70 -9.32 7.00
CA GLY A 414 9.98 -9.75 6.45
C GLY A 414 9.83 -10.99 5.58
N LEU A 415 10.12 -10.88 4.29
CA LEU A 415 10.11 -12.00 3.38
C LEU A 415 11.44 -12.76 3.44
N ASP A 416 11.34 -14.08 3.54
CA ASP A 416 12.46 -14.99 3.68
C ASP A 416 12.64 -15.84 2.41
N SER A 417 13.82 -15.74 1.79
CA SER A 417 14.14 -16.55 0.62
C SER A 417 14.15 -18.06 0.91
N ALA A 418 14.50 -18.47 2.13
CA ALA A 418 14.49 -19.90 2.50
C ALA A 418 13.06 -20.46 2.52
N LEU A 419 12.08 -19.66 2.95
CA LEU A 419 10.66 -20.03 2.86
C LEU A 419 10.20 -20.08 1.40
N ALA A 420 10.57 -19.09 0.59
CA ALA A 420 10.24 -19.06 -0.83
C ALA A 420 10.83 -20.28 -1.60
N TYR A 421 12.08 -20.66 -1.32
CA TYR A 421 12.68 -21.86 -1.90
C TYR A 421 11.94 -23.15 -1.51
N LYS A 422 11.39 -23.21 -0.30
CA LYS A 422 10.52 -24.31 0.15
C LYS A 422 9.10 -24.22 -0.41
N ARG A 423 8.81 -23.22 -1.25
CA ARG A 423 7.48 -22.92 -1.79
C ARG A 423 6.43 -22.64 -0.70
N HIS A 424 6.87 -22.12 0.45
CA HIS A 424 5.99 -21.64 1.50
C HIS A 424 5.64 -20.17 1.21
N PHE A 425 4.39 -19.91 0.85
CA PHE A 425 3.87 -18.58 0.56
C PHE A 425 2.62 -18.28 1.38
N PRO A 426 2.42 -17.02 1.78
CA PRO A 426 3.37 -15.91 1.71
C PRO A 426 4.66 -16.23 2.47
N ALA A 427 5.81 -15.85 1.90
CA ALA A 427 7.12 -16.17 2.50
C ALA A 427 7.47 -15.23 3.68
N ILE A 428 6.48 -14.81 4.43
CA ILE A 428 6.61 -13.93 5.59
C ILE A 428 7.16 -14.73 6.77
N ASN A 429 8.35 -14.37 7.23
CA ASN A 429 8.99 -15.04 8.33
C ASN A 429 8.34 -14.62 9.66
N TRP A 430 7.73 -15.56 10.36
CA TRP A 430 7.01 -15.33 11.61
C TRP A 430 7.90 -15.07 12.82
N LEU A 431 9.21 -15.35 12.75
CA LEU A 431 10.15 -15.09 13.84
C LEU A 431 10.73 -13.67 13.78
N THR A 432 10.85 -13.10 12.57
CA THR A 432 11.46 -11.77 12.35
C THR A 432 10.44 -10.68 12.12
N SER A 433 9.23 -11.03 11.69
CA SER A 433 8.15 -10.09 11.44
C SER A 433 7.48 -9.62 12.73
N TYR A 434 6.89 -8.43 12.71
CA TYR A 434 6.17 -7.89 13.84
C TYR A 434 5.06 -6.92 13.42
N SER A 435 4.12 -6.67 14.32
CA SER A 435 3.13 -5.61 14.22
C SER A 435 2.99 -4.89 15.56
N LEU A 436 3.29 -3.60 15.58
CA LEU A 436 3.08 -2.76 16.75
C LEU A 436 1.61 -2.35 16.93
N TYR A 437 0.75 -2.68 15.97
CA TYR A 437 -0.70 -2.50 16.10
C TYR A 437 -1.40 -3.68 16.78
N ALA A 438 -0.72 -4.81 16.97
CA ALA A 438 -1.36 -6.03 17.46
C ALA A 438 -2.09 -5.84 18.79
N ASP A 439 -1.50 -5.08 19.71
CA ASP A 439 -2.11 -4.81 21.02
C ASP A 439 -3.29 -3.85 20.93
N SER A 440 -3.16 -2.78 20.14
CA SER A 440 -4.24 -1.80 19.96
C SER A 440 -5.43 -2.35 19.17
N LEU A 441 -5.20 -3.33 18.31
CA LEU A 441 -6.23 -4.01 17.53
C LEU A 441 -6.87 -5.20 18.28
N GLY A 442 -6.23 -5.67 19.34
CA GLY A 442 -6.68 -6.84 20.11
C GLY A 442 -8.12 -6.73 20.59
N SER A 443 -8.51 -5.58 21.12
CA SER A 443 -9.88 -5.33 21.58
C SER A 443 -10.87 -5.46 20.40
N TRP A 444 -10.54 -4.87 19.26
CA TRP A 444 -11.41 -4.96 18.08
C TRP A 444 -11.64 -6.42 17.66
N PHE A 445 -10.58 -7.22 17.58
CA PHE A 445 -10.70 -8.64 17.21
C PHE A 445 -11.49 -9.43 18.25
N ASN A 446 -11.26 -9.16 19.55
CA ASN A 446 -12.01 -9.83 20.62
C ASN A 446 -13.51 -9.48 20.57
N ASP A 447 -13.86 -8.24 20.29
CA ASP A 447 -15.24 -7.77 20.25
C ASP A 447 -15.98 -8.21 18.96
N ASN A 448 -15.28 -8.29 17.82
CA ASN A 448 -15.91 -8.50 16.52
C ASN A 448 -15.75 -9.92 15.96
N VAL A 449 -14.79 -10.71 16.44
CA VAL A 449 -14.55 -12.08 15.96
C VAL A 449 -14.80 -13.10 17.07
N SER A 450 -14.05 -13.04 18.16
CA SER A 450 -14.20 -13.91 19.33
C SER A 450 -13.36 -13.39 20.49
N GLU A 451 -13.88 -13.45 21.71
CA GLU A 451 -13.18 -13.10 22.96
C GLU A 451 -11.85 -13.86 23.14
N GLU A 452 -11.70 -15.00 22.49
CA GLU A 452 -10.50 -15.85 22.56
C GLU A 452 -9.42 -15.47 21.54
N TRP A 453 -9.68 -14.56 20.59
CA TRP A 453 -8.78 -14.28 19.46
C TRP A 453 -7.34 -13.97 19.89
N THR A 454 -7.17 -13.01 20.78
CA THR A 454 -5.84 -12.59 21.25
C THR A 454 -5.12 -13.70 22.02
N SER A 455 -5.86 -14.49 22.78
CA SER A 455 -5.31 -15.64 23.50
C SER A 455 -4.85 -16.75 22.54
N LEU A 456 -5.65 -17.09 21.55
CA LEU A 456 -5.30 -18.08 20.53
C LEU A 456 -4.07 -17.64 19.73
N ARG A 457 -4.03 -16.39 19.29
CA ARG A 457 -2.86 -15.80 18.62
C ARG A 457 -1.60 -15.94 19.45
N ALA A 458 -1.65 -15.57 20.73
CA ALA A 458 -0.49 -15.65 21.63
C ALA A 458 0.02 -17.09 21.76
N ARG A 459 -0.88 -18.06 21.83
CA ARG A 459 -0.53 -19.49 21.89
C ARG A 459 0.13 -20.00 20.62
N LEU A 460 -0.37 -19.59 19.45
CA LEU A 460 0.26 -19.94 18.16
C LEU A 460 1.69 -19.38 18.08
N MET A 461 1.86 -18.12 18.46
CA MET A 461 3.17 -17.48 18.47
C MET A 461 4.14 -18.16 19.45
N ALA A 462 3.68 -18.58 20.62
CA ALA A 462 4.49 -19.30 21.60
C ALA A 462 4.95 -20.66 21.04
N LEU A 463 4.06 -21.41 20.40
CA LEU A 463 4.41 -22.70 19.78
C LEU A 463 5.43 -22.56 18.65
N LEU A 464 5.31 -21.53 17.81
CA LEU A 464 6.28 -21.24 16.75
C LEU A 464 7.65 -20.83 17.31
N SER A 465 7.67 -20.10 18.42
CA SER A 465 8.91 -19.74 19.13
C SER A 465 9.56 -20.95 19.80
N ASP A 466 8.75 -21.81 20.44
CA ASP A 466 9.22 -23.06 21.03
C ASP A 466 9.83 -23.98 19.95
N GLU A 467 9.18 -24.10 18.79
CA GLU A 467 9.70 -24.87 17.66
C GLU A 467 11.08 -24.40 17.24
N ALA A 468 11.28 -23.08 17.11
CA ALA A 468 12.58 -22.52 16.70
C ALA A 468 13.70 -22.91 17.70
N SER A 469 13.40 -22.90 18.99
CA SER A 469 14.34 -23.31 20.02
C SER A 469 14.61 -24.82 20.02
N LEU A 470 13.57 -25.62 19.78
CA LEU A 470 13.68 -27.09 19.70
C LEU A 470 14.39 -27.55 18.43
N ASP A 471 14.21 -26.85 17.32
CA ASP A 471 14.89 -27.15 16.04
C ASP A 471 16.41 -27.06 16.16
N GLU A 472 16.92 -26.15 16.96
CA GLU A 472 18.34 -26.07 17.30
C GLU A 472 18.84 -27.32 18.05
N ILE A 473 18.03 -27.83 18.97
CA ILE A 473 18.33 -29.05 19.71
C ILE A 473 18.29 -30.26 18.77
N VAL A 474 17.25 -30.34 17.92
CA VAL A 474 17.09 -31.44 16.94
C VAL A 474 18.26 -31.53 15.97
N LYS A 475 18.79 -30.40 15.51
CA LYS A 475 19.98 -30.36 14.66
C LYS A 475 21.22 -30.98 15.31
N LEU A 476 21.32 -30.90 16.64
CA LEU A 476 22.47 -31.41 17.40
C LEU A 476 22.32 -32.88 17.81
N VAL A 477 21.14 -33.29 18.26
CA VAL A 477 20.94 -34.58 18.91
C VAL A 477 19.88 -35.49 18.25
N GLY A 478 19.16 -34.99 17.24
CA GLY A 478 18.09 -35.68 16.53
C GLY A 478 16.72 -35.62 17.21
N MET A 479 15.67 -35.94 16.45
CA MET A 479 14.27 -35.89 16.92
C MET A 479 13.98 -36.89 18.04
N ASP A 480 14.65 -38.04 18.05
CA ASP A 480 14.41 -39.10 19.02
C ASP A 480 14.85 -38.74 20.44
N ALA A 481 15.68 -37.71 20.58
CA ALA A 481 16.11 -37.19 21.88
C ALA A 481 15.08 -36.26 22.55
N LEU A 482 14.04 -35.83 21.82
CA LEU A 482 13.00 -34.95 22.35
C LEU A 482 12.03 -35.72 23.25
N SER A 483 11.56 -35.04 24.30
CA SER A 483 10.45 -35.53 25.09
C SER A 483 9.16 -35.68 24.25
N PRO A 484 8.22 -36.56 24.60
CA PRO A 484 6.94 -36.66 23.89
C PRO A 484 6.19 -35.33 23.81
N THR A 485 6.27 -34.50 24.84
CA THR A 485 5.66 -33.16 24.86
C THR A 485 6.35 -32.21 23.88
N ASP A 486 7.67 -32.24 23.78
CA ASP A 486 8.41 -31.39 22.83
C ASP A 486 8.20 -31.85 21.39
N ARG A 487 8.11 -33.16 21.15
CA ARG A 487 7.70 -33.70 19.83
C ARG A 487 6.29 -33.24 19.45
N LEU A 488 5.35 -33.22 20.39
CA LEU A 488 3.99 -32.68 20.16
C LEU A 488 4.03 -31.21 19.79
N LYS A 489 4.86 -30.39 20.47
CA LYS A 489 5.04 -28.98 20.11
C LYS A 489 5.56 -28.82 18.69
N MET A 490 6.60 -29.59 18.31
CA MET A 490 7.17 -29.57 16.95
C MET A 490 6.13 -29.92 15.89
N GLU A 491 5.36 -30.99 16.11
CA GLU A 491 4.30 -31.41 15.18
C GLU A 491 3.14 -30.42 15.09
N THR A 492 2.79 -29.78 16.21
CA THR A 492 1.76 -28.73 16.22
C THR A 492 2.25 -27.46 15.51
N ALA A 493 3.47 -27.03 15.76
CA ALA A 493 4.07 -25.90 15.07
C ALA A 493 4.21 -26.15 13.56
N ARG A 494 4.51 -27.38 13.16
CA ARG A 494 4.48 -27.79 11.75
C ARG A 494 3.09 -27.62 11.15
N SER A 495 2.03 -28.03 11.86
CA SER A 495 0.65 -27.80 11.41
C SER A 495 0.32 -26.31 11.32
N ILE A 496 0.76 -25.49 12.26
CA ILE A 496 0.60 -24.03 12.17
C ILE A 496 1.24 -23.49 10.88
N ARG A 497 2.47 -23.89 10.56
CA ARG A 497 3.18 -23.44 9.36
C ARG A 497 2.53 -23.92 8.06
N GLU A 498 2.28 -25.22 7.95
CA GLU A 498 1.86 -25.87 6.70
C GLU A 498 0.36 -25.77 6.46
N ASP A 499 -0.46 -25.87 7.50
CA ASP A 499 -1.92 -25.92 7.37
C ASP A 499 -2.56 -24.55 7.55
N PHE A 500 -2.01 -23.69 8.40
CA PHE A 500 -2.57 -22.38 8.71
C PHE A 500 -1.84 -21.22 8.00
N LEU A 501 -0.53 -21.08 8.14
CA LEU A 501 0.21 -19.94 7.57
C LEU A 501 0.43 -20.05 6.06
N HIS A 502 0.65 -21.27 5.55
CA HIS A 502 0.77 -21.48 4.11
C HIS A 502 -0.57 -21.28 3.41
N GLN A 503 -0.64 -20.26 2.55
CA GLN A 503 -1.84 -19.83 1.86
C GLN A 503 -1.58 -19.65 0.37
N LEU A 504 -2.36 -20.34 -0.46
CA LEU A 504 -2.16 -20.38 -1.91
C LEU A 504 -2.88 -19.22 -2.60
N ALA A 505 -2.13 -18.25 -3.09
CA ALA A 505 -2.64 -17.05 -3.74
C ALA A 505 -3.52 -17.35 -4.99
N PHE A 506 -3.22 -18.42 -5.70
CA PHE A 506 -3.89 -18.79 -6.97
C PHE A 506 -4.95 -19.92 -6.82
N HIS A 507 -5.27 -20.30 -5.59
CA HIS A 507 -6.30 -21.30 -5.34
C HIS A 507 -7.66 -20.62 -5.10
N GLU A 508 -8.73 -21.11 -5.74
CA GLU A 508 -10.08 -20.50 -5.70
C GLU A 508 -10.60 -20.21 -4.29
N VAL A 509 -10.33 -21.08 -3.33
CA VAL A 509 -10.83 -20.96 -1.95
C VAL A 509 -9.74 -20.41 -1.03
N ASP A 510 -8.51 -20.94 -1.10
CA ASP A 510 -7.45 -20.63 -0.15
C ASP A 510 -6.83 -19.23 -0.33
N THR A 511 -7.05 -18.59 -1.49
CA THR A 511 -6.56 -17.23 -1.77
C THR A 511 -7.06 -16.19 -0.77
N TYR A 512 -8.21 -16.45 -0.14
CA TYR A 512 -8.85 -15.60 0.87
C TYR A 512 -9.35 -16.43 2.04
N SER A 513 -9.19 -15.94 3.26
CA SER A 513 -9.79 -16.53 4.46
C SER A 513 -10.49 -15.44 5.26
N SER A 514 -11.78 -15.59 5.52
CA SER A 514 -12.49 -14.70 6.43
C SER A 514 -11.91 -14.78 7.86
N LEU A 515 -12.08 -13.73 8.65
CA LEU A 515 -11.66 -13.74 10.06
C LEU A 515 -12.31 -14.88 10.84
N ARG A 516 -13.56 -15.22 10.51
CA ARG A 516 -14.25 -16.34 11.11
C ARG A 516 -13.58 -17.67 10.79
N LYS A 517 -13.20 -17.88 9.54
CA LYS A 517 -12.48 -19.09 9.10
C LYS A 517 -11.11 -19.17 9.77
N GLN A 518 -10.37 -18.06 9.82
CA GLN A 518 -9.08 -17.99 10.52
C GLN A 518 -9.21 -18.40 11.99
N TYR A 519 -10.23 -17.88 12.68
CA TYR A 519 -10.51 -18.25 14.06
C TYR A 519 -10.77 -19.75 14.23
N LEU A 520 -11.62 -20.34 13.39
CA LEU A 520 -11.93 -21.77 13.44
C LEU A 520 -10.68 -22.61 13.16
N MET A 521 -9.84 -22.21 12.22
CA MET A 521 -8.57 -22.89 11.92
C MET A 521 -7.60 -22.87 13.12
N MET A 522 -7.44 -21.72 13.79
CA MET A 522 -6.65 -21.64 15.03
C MET A 522 -7.18 -22.62 16.09
N LYS A 523 -8.49 -22.67 16.28
CA LYS A 523 -9.12 -23.58 17.23
C LYS A 523 -8.91 -25.05 16.89
N LEU A 524 -8.96 -25.44 15.64
CA LEU A 524 -8.71 -26.83 15.22
C LEU A 524 -7.28 -27.27 15.56
N VAL A 525 -6.28 -26.46 15.24
CA VAL A 525 -4.90 -26.78 15.55
C VAL A 525 -4.67 -26.88 17.06
N LEU A 526 -5.18 -25.90 17.82
CA LEU A 526 -5.01 -25.89 19.28
C LEU A 526 -5.85 -26.96 19.99
N ARG A 527 -7.02 -27.34 19.44
CA ARG A 527 -7.81 -28.47 19.96
C ARG A 527 -7.04 -29.78 19.85
N PHE A 528 -6.40 -30.02 18.71
CA PHE A 528 -5.51 -31.17 18.54
C PHE A 528 -4.35 -31.14 19.58
N TYR A 529 -3.72 -29.98 19.76
CA TYR A 529 -2.62 -29.82 20.71
C TYR A 529 -3.05 -30.10 22.15
N ASP A 530 -4.12 -29.46 22.61
CA ASP A 530 -4.62 -29.59 23.99
C ASP A 530 -5.09 -31.03 24.28
N GLY A 531 -5.86 -31.62 23.37
CA GLY A 531 -6.33 -33.00 23.50
C GLY A 531 -5.18 -34.00 23.54
N SER A 532 -4.19 -33.81 22.65
CA SER A 532 -3.00 -34.66 22.61
C SER A 532 -2.12 -34.50 23.84
N LEU A 533 -1.97 -33.25 24.35
CA LEU A 533 -1.22 -32.97 25.56
C LEU A 533 -1.84 -33.67 26.79
N ASP A 534 -3.17 -33.64 26.89
CA ASP A 534 -3.90 -34.33 27.98
C ASP A 534 -3.82 -35.86 27.83
N ALA A 535 -3.86 -36.36 26.61
CA ALA A 535 -3.65 -37.80 26.32
C ALA A 535 -2.22 -38.24 26.71
N LEU A 536 -1.19 -37.44 26.44
CA LEU A 536 0.18 -37.73 26.88
C LEU A 536 0.33 -37.79 28.41
N LYS A 537 -0.34 -36.88 29.13
CA LYS A 537 -0.38 -36.93 30.61
C LYS A 537 -0.99 -38.23 31.14
N LYS A 538 -1.95 -38.80 30.37
CA LYS A 538 -2.55 -40.11 30.64
C LYS A 538 -1.68 -41.26 30.14
N GLY A 539 -0.51 -40.96 29.51
CA GLY A 539 0.48 -41.90 29.02
C GLY A 539 0.20 -42.48 27.63
N ALA A 540 -0.58 -41.81 26.81
CA ALA A 540 -0.75 -42.17 25.40
C ALA A 540 0.56 -42.11 24.61
N ASN A 541 0.66 -42.90 23.56
CA ASN A 541 1.85 -42.90 22.70
C ASN A 541 1.82 -41.73 21.74
N ILE A 542 2.90 -40.93 21.71
CA ILE A 542 3.02 -39.75 20.84
C ILE A 542 2.92 -40.12 19.36
N GLU A 543 3.49 -41.24 18.92
CA GLU A 543 3.47 -41.64 17.51
C GLU A 543 2.07 -41.94 17.01
N LYS A 544 1.23 -42.56 17.87
CA LYS A 544 -0.18 -42.80 17.57
C LYS A 544 -0.97 -41.49 17.51
N LEU A 545 -0.69 -40.54 18.43
CA LEU A 545 -1.37 -39.23 18.45
C LEU A 545 -1.05 -38.39 17.22
N VAL A 546 0.22 -38.36 16.78
CA VAL A 546 0.60 -37.55 15.59
C VAL A 546 0.16 -38.18 14.27
N SER A 547 -0.26 -39.44 14.28
CA SER A 547 -0.75 -40.17 13.08
C SER A 547 -2.26 -40.30 12.99
N ILE A 548 -3.04 -39.65 13.84
CA ILE A 548 -4.51 -39.69 13.76
C ILE A 548 -5.03 -39.10 12.44
N PRO A 549 -6.01 -39.74 11.78
CA PRO A 549 -6.52 -39.32 10.46
C PRO A 549 -7.06 -37.89 10.43
N SER A 550 -7.65 -37.41 11.51
CA SER A 550 -8.23 -36.05 11.60
C SER A 550 -7.19 -34.93 11.38
N ARG A 551 -5.89 -35.21 11.51
CA ARG A 551 -4.84 -34.23 11.17
C ARG A 551 -4.87 -33.85 9.68
N GLU A 552 -5.19 -34.81 8.79
CA GLU A 552 -5.39 -34.49 7.37
C GLU A 552 -6.59 -33.57 7.17
N SER A 553 -7.66 -33.76 7.94
CA SER A 553 -8.83 -32.89 7.89
C SER A 553 -8.53 -31.48 8.39
N ILE A 554 -7.65 -31.30 9.39
CA ILE A 554 -7.15 -29.98 9.81
C ILE A 554 -6.42 -29.30 8.65
N GLY A 555 -5.50 -30.00 7.97
CA GLY A 555 -4.75 -29.46 6.84
C GLY A 555 -5.61 -29.12 5.63
N ARG A 556 -6.68 -29.87 5.39
CA ARG A 556 -7.62 -29.63 4.30
C ARG A 556 -8.66 -28.55 4.59
N PHE A 557 -8.82 -28.11 5.85
CA PHE A 557 -9.83 -27.12 6.23
C PHE A 557 -9.66 -25.78 5.48
N LYS A 558 -8.44 -25.40 5.12
CA LYS A 558 -8.17 -24.21 4.32
C LYS A 558 -8.87 -24.20 2.95
N TYR A 559 -9.19 -25.36 2.41
CA TYR A 559 -9.91 -25.51 1.13
C TYR A 559 -11.43 -25.61 1.27
N VAL A 560 -11.97 -25.51 2.48
CA VAL A 560 -13.40 -25.54 2.74
C VAL A 560 -14.00 -24.18 2.34
N PRO A 561 -15.05 -24.16 1.49
CA PRO A 561 -15.74 -22.90 1.16
C PRO A 561 -16.35 -22.23 2.38
N GLU A 562 -16.39 -20.90 2.39
CA GLU A 562 -16.89 -20.10 3.52
C GLU A 562 -18.27 -20.51 4.03
N LYS A 563 -19.17 -20.93 3.13
CA LYS A 563 -20.53 -21.39 3.48
C LYS A 563 -20.57 -22.69 4.29
N ASP A 564 -19.52 -23.51 4.21
CA ASP A 564 -19.48 -24.86 4.78
C ASP A 564 -18.56 -24.95 6.02
N ILE A 565 -17.92 -23.84 6.43
CA ILE A 565 -16.88 -23.85 7.48
C ILE A 565 -17.42 -24.30 8.85
N GLU A 566 -18.62 -23.89 9.23
CA GLU A 566 -19.17 -24.19 10.57
C GLU A 566 -19.49 -25.68 10.75
N ASP A 567 -20.09 -26.28 9.76
CA ASP A 567 -20.46 -27.70 9.83
C ASP A 567 -19.24 -28.61 9.68
N THR A 568 -18.32 -28.24 8.80
CA THR A 568 -17.04 -28.95 8.66
C THR A 568 -16.23 -28.83 9.95
N TYR A 569 -16.20 -27.65 10.59
CA TYR A 569 -15.53 -27.46 11.88
C TYR A 569 -16.05 -28.42 12.96
N LYS A 570 -17.38 -28.51 13.13
CA LYS A 570 -18.00 -29.42 14.09
C LYS A 570 -17.62 -30.89 13.82
N THR A 571 -17.65 -31.28 12.56
CA THR A 571 -17.27 -32.64 12.13
C THR A 571 -15.83 -32.95 12.45
N VAL A 572 -14.89 -32.05 12.13
CA VAL A 572 -13.46 -32.24 12.38
C VAL A 572 -13.18 -32.24 13.88
N CYS A 573 -13.82 -31.38 14.68
CA CYS A 573 -13.70 -31.39 16.13
C CYS A 573 -14.12 -32.75 16.73
N ALA A 574 -15.27 -33.28 16.31
CA ALA A 574 -15.76 -34.58 16.78
C ALA A 574 -14.80 -35.73 16.40
N ALA A 575 -14.21 -35.67 15.20
CA ALA A 575 -13.21 -36.65 14.76
C ALA A 575 -11.95 -36.58 15.64
N ILE A 576 -11.40 -35.40 15.86
CA ILE A 576 -10.23 -35.18 16.73
C ILE A 576 -10.46 -35.78 18.10
N ASP A 577 -11.57 -35.47 18.74
CA ASP A 577 -11.88 -35.91 20.10
C ASP A 577 -12.04 -37.44 20.17
N SER A 578 -12.75 -38.02 19.21
CA SER A 578 -12.98 -39.49 19.17
C SER A 578 -11.69 -40.27 18.89
N GLU A 579 -10.86 -39.79 17.97
CA GLU A 579 -9.60 -40.43 17.62
C GLU A 579 -8.57 -40.36 18.75
N ILE A 580 -8.44 -39.19 19.39
CA ILE A 580 -7.56 -39.03 20.58
C ILE A 580 -8.03 -39.95 21.70
N LYS A 581 -9.37 -40.03 21.94
CA LYS A 581 -9.93 -40.94 22.94
C LYS A 581 -9.61 -42.39 22.62
N ALA A 582 -9.76 -42.81 21.37
CA ALA A 582 -9.42 -44.18 20.94
C ALA A 582 -7.94 -44.52 21.22
N VAL A 583 -7.01 -43.56 21.01
CA VAL A 583 -5.59 -43.77 21.34
C VAL A 583 -5.37 -43.95 22.85
N VAL A 584 -6.12 -43.21 23.67
CA VAL A 584 -6.06 -43.35 25.15
C VAL A 584 -6.63 -44.71 25.60
N ASP A 585 -7.83 -45.06 25.07
CA ASP A 585 -8.54 -46.30 25.46
C ASP A 585 -7.78 -47.57 25.03
N ALA A 586 -7.13 -47.55 23.87
CA ALA A 586 -6.30 -48.68 23.37
C ALA A 586 -5.08 -49.00 24.27
N ARG A 587 -4.78 -48.19 25.26
CA ARG A 587 -3.75 -48.44 26.27
C ARG A 587 -4.27 -49.25 27.47
N GLU A 588 -5.56 -49.08 27.80
CA GLU A 588 -6.15 -49.78 28.97
C GLU A 588 -6.37 -51.27 28.70
N GLU A 589 -6.25 -51.71 27.42
CA GLU A 589 -6.37 -53.13 27.00
C GLU A 589 -5.04 -53.90 27.03
N TYR A 590 -3.90 -53.26 27.43
CA TYR A 590 -2.57 -53.90 27.57
C TYR A 590 -2.06 -53.73 29.03
#